data_25470a35d07a130c4e4c7301c776a5e6
#
_entry.id   25470a35d07a130c4e4c7301c776a5e6
#
_cell.length_a   1.000
_cell.length_b   1.000
_cell.length_c   1.000
_cell.angle_alpha   90.00
_cell.angle_beta   90.00
_cell.angle_gamma   90.00
#
_symmetry.space_group_name_H-M   'P 1'
#
loop_
_entity.id
_entity.type
_entity.pdbx_description
1 polymer ?
#
loop_
_entity_poly.entity_id
_entity_poly.type
_entity_poly.pdbx_seq_one_letter_code
_entity_poly.pdbx_strand_id
1 'polypeptide(L)'
;WSAWGDCTASCGGGAQTRSRSIATATQHGGATCASLSETQTCGTGPCPVHCDVSAWSSWTTCTLTCGGGAQTRSRSIVTHADHGGYVCPSVQDVQSCNDAACPVDCVQTAWSGWTSCSLTCGTGSQMRTRSVTTASQHGGVACAHASETRECNTQACPIDCVVTGWSAWGDCT
;
A
#
# COMPACT_ATOMS: atom_id res chain seq x y z
N TRP A 1 -3.92 17.96 -68.84
CA TRP A 1 -3.73 17.07 -67.72
C TRP A 1 -4.89 17.25 -66.71
N SER A 2 -5.35 16.18 -66.11
CA SER A 2 -6.21 16.25 -64.91
C SER A 2 -5.45 16.88 -63.75
N ALA A 3 -6.17 17.19 -62.68
CA ALA A 3 -5.52 17.42 -61.38
C ALA A 3 -4.81 16.11 -60.96
N TRP A 4 -3.84 16.24 -60.04
CA TRP A 4 -3.26 15.06 -59.41
C TRP A 4 -4.31 14.37 -58.57
N GLY A 5 -4.35 13.06 -58.61
CA GLY A 5 -5.14 12.22 -57.71
C GLY A 5 -4.57 12.24 -56.28
N ASP A 6 -5.28 11.59 -55.37
CA ASP A 6 -4.85 11.46 -53.97
C ASP A 6 -3.52 10.69 -53.87
N CYS A 7 -2.72 11.07 -52.91
CA CYS A 7 -1.50 10.34 -52.59
C CYS A 7 -1.82 8.99 -51.97
N THR A 8 -1.16 7.92 -52.43
CA THR A 8 -1.33 6.57 -51.92
C THR A 8 -0.89 6.39 -50.46
N ALA A 9 -0.09 7.30 -49.91
CA ALA A 9 0.34 7.31 -48.53
C ALA A 9 0.42 8.74 -48.01
N SER A 10 0.01 8.95 -46.77
CA SER A 10 0.09 10.26 -46.10
C SER A 10 1.50 10.60 -45.61
N CYS A 11 2.36 9.59 -45.44
CA CYS A 11 3.73 9.70 -44.97
C CYS A 11 4.58 8.52 -45.48
N GLY A 12 5.89 8.60 -45.34
CA GLY A 12 6.82 7.53 -45.71
C GLY A 12 7.03 7.32 -47.20
N GLY A 13 6.46 8.20 -48.04
CA GLY A 13 6.57 8.14 -49.49
C GLY A 13 5.43 7.35 -50.14
N GLY A 14 4.56 8.05 -50.82
CA GLY A 14 3.51 7.53 -51.69
C GLY A 14 3.67 7.99 -53.13
N ALA A 15 2.72 7.63 -53.97
CA ALA A 15 2.60 8.05 -55.35
C ALA A 15 1.22 8.67 -55.61
N GLN A 16 1.19 9.70 -56.43
CA GLN A 16 -0.03 10.25 -56.99
C GLN A 16 0.07 10.30 -58.51
N THR A 17 -1.04 10.12 -59.16
CA THR A 17 -1.06 10.01 -60.64
C THR A 17 -2.02 11.04 -61.19
N ARG A 18 -1.68 11.56 -62.37
CA ARG A 18 -2.57 12.37 -63.23
C ARG A 18 -2.66 11.78 -64.61
N SER A 19 -3.69 12.09 -65.32
CA SER A 19 -3.91 11.60 -66.66
C SER A 19 -4.36 12.70 -67.61
N ARG A 20 -4.27 12.41 -68.89
CA ARG A 20 -4.82 13.22 -69.97
C ARG A 20 -5.38 12.33 -71.08
N SER A 21 -6.32 12.83 -71.83
CA SER A 21 -6.91 12.14 -72.94
C SER A 21 -6.37 12.67 -74.27
N ILE A 22 -6.46 11.87 -75.31
CA ILE A 22 -6.14 12.27 -76.67
C ILE A 22 -7.30 13.13 -77.20
N ALA A 23 -7.02 14.38 -77.56
CA ALA A 23 -8.00 15.24 -78.22
C ALA A 23 -8.11 14.94 -79.72
N THR A 24 -6.98 14.64 -80.39
CA THR A 24 -6.94 14.28 -81.78
C THR A 24 -5.97 13.12 -82.02
N ALA A 25 -6.49 12.01 -82.54
CA ALA A 25 -5.68 10.83 -82.81
C ALA A 25 -4.74 11.02 -83.94
N THR A 26 -3.58 10.35 -83.97
CA THR A 26 -2.60 10.34 -85.02
C THR A 26 -3.20 9.77 -86.33
N GLN A 27 -3.04 10.46 -87.43
CA GLN A 27 -3.43 10.03 -88.77
C GLN A 27 -2.29 10.30 -89.82
N HIS A 28 -2.34 9.59 -90.93
CA HIS A 28 -1.45 9.79 -92.08
C HIS A 28 0.04 9.78 -91.74
N GLY A 29 0.53 9.02 -90.80
CA GLY A 29 1.94 8.91 -90.41
C GLY A 29 2.46 10.06 -89.53
N GLY A 30 1.56 10.81 -88.88
CA GLY A 30 1.92 11.78 -87.87
C GLY A 30 2.60 11.20 -86.64
N ALA A 31 3.19 12.03 -85.78
CA ALA A 31 3.87 11.59 -84.58
C ALA A 31 2.87 10.98 -83.59
N THR A 32 3.27 9.92 -82.84
CA THR A 32 2.49 9.28 -81.82
C THR A 32 2.28 10.18 -80.57
N CYS A 33 1.18 10.04 -79.91
CA CYS A 33 0.93 10.79 -78.68
C CYS A 33 1.95 10.43 -77.61
N ALA A 34 2.37 11.41 -76.87
CA ALA A 34 3.19 11.23 -75.69
C ALA A 34 2.35 10.54 -74.56
N SER A 35 3.01 10.13 -73.46
CA SER A 35 2.37 9.44 -72.31
C SER A 35 1.06 10.11 -71.86
N LEU A 36 0.05 9.32 -71.62
CA LEU A 36 -1.27 9.72 -71.13
C LEU A 36 -1.39 9.71 -69.62
N SER A 37 -0.40 9.20 -68.92
CA SER A 37 -0.33 9.22 -67.45
C SER A 37 1.06 9.68 -66.99
N GLU A 38 1.07 10.28 -65.83
CA GLU A 38 2.27 10.72 -65.15
C GLU A 38 2.11 10.45 -63.68
N THR A 39 3.18 9.99 -63.03
CA THR A 39 3.21 9.68 -61.62
C THR A 39 4.32 10.50 -60.96
N GLN A 40 4.06 11.01 -59.75
CA GLN A 40 5.05 11.67 -58.90
C GLN A 40 4.99 11.17 -57.49
N THR A 41 6.10 11.32 -56.76
CA THR A 41 6.14 10.98 -55.32
C THR A 41 5.44 12.07 -54.51
N CYS A 42 4.77 11.63 -53.44
CA CYS A 42 4.05 12.48 -52.51
C CYS A 42 4.16 11.87 -51.11
N GLY A 43 3.71 12.58 -50.07
CA GLY A 43 3.70 12.07 -48.69
C GLY A 43 5.10 11.68 -48.19
N THR A 44 6.15 12.40 -48.61
CA THR A 44 7.54 12.02 -48.35
C THR A 44 8.02 12.31 -46.93
N GLY A 45 7.22 12.98 -46.10
CA GLY A 45 7.56 13.20 -44.69
C GLY A 45 7.63 11.88 -43.94
N PRO A 46 8.44 11.79 -42.88
CA PRO A 46 8.47 10.60 -42.04
C PRO A 46 7.11 10.34 -41.37
N CYS A 47 6.76 9.07 -41.19
CA CYS A 47 5.54 8.70 -40.49
C CYS A 47 5.66 8.89 -38.99
N PRO A 48 4.56 9.24 -38.31
CA PRO A 48 4.55 9.31 -36.87
C PRO A 48 4.96 7.96 -36.22
N VAL A 49 5.89 8.03 -35.30
CA VAL A 49 6.30 6.89 -34.46
C VAL A 49 5.66 7.08 -33.11
N HIS A 50 4.77 6.18 -32.76
CA HIS A 50 4.12 6.19 -31.45
C HIS A 50 5.04 5.60 -30.39
N CYS A 51 4.95 6.13 -29.17
CA CYS A 51 5.65 5.53 -28.05
C CYS A 51 5.14 4.12 -27.77
N ASP A 52 6.07 3.20 -27.58
CA ASP A 52 5.80 1.86 -27.09
C ASP A 52 6.53 1.64 -25.76
N VAL A 53 5.87 0.95 -24.83
CA VAL A 53 6.40 0.68 -23.49
C VAL A 53 6.31 -0.81 -23.18
N SER A 54 7.23 -1.30 -22.37
CA SER A 54 7.20 -2.68 -21.89
C SER A 54 6.00 -2.94 -20.98
N ALA A 55 5.73 -4.22 -20.69
CA ALA A 55 4.85 -4.58 -19.58
C ALA A 55 5.37 -4.01 -18.25
N TRP A 56 4.45 -3.82 -17.30
CA TRP A 56 4.79 -3.43 -15.94
C TRP A 56 5.59 -4.53 -15.25
N SER A 57 6.57 -4.14 -14.44
CA SER A 57 7.18 -5.02 -13.44
C SER A 57 6.14 -5.47 -12.41
N SER A 58 6.47 -6.48 -11.62
CA SER A 58 5.74 -6.75 -10.38
C SER A 58 5.84 -5.55 -9.44
N TRP A 59 4.84 -5.41 -8.55
CA TRP A 59 4.89 -4.45 -7.46
C TRP A 59 6.06 -4.76 -6.51
N THR A 60 6.71 -3.73 -6.01
CA THR A 60 7.67 -3.86 -4.90
C THR A 60 6.96 -4.31 -3.63
N THR A 61 7.71 -4.76 -2.66
CA THR A 61 7.19 -4.94 -1.30
C THR A 61 6.67 -3.62 -0.75
N CYS A 62 5.62 -3.68 0.05
CA CYS A 62 5.08 -2.50 0.72
C CYS A 62 6.13 -1.90 1.67
N THR A 63 6.23 -0.58 1.71
CA THR A 63 7.20 0.13 2.57
C THR A 63 6.92 -0.01 4.06
N LEU A 64 5.66 -0.31 4.43
CA LEU A 64 5.25 -0.53 5.82
C LEU A 64 4.45 -1.81 5.94
N THR A 65 4.51 -2.44 7.09
CA THR A 65 3.75 -3.66 7.39
C THR A 65 2.30 -3.37 7.80
N CYS A 66 2.01 -2.15 8.23
CA CYS A 66 0.69 -1.66 8.63
C CYS A 66 0.66 -0.13 8.62
N GLY A 67 -0.51 0.47 8.74
CA GLY A 67 -0.67 1.92 8.90
C GLY A 67 -0.53 2.72 7.59
N GLY A 68 -0.64 2.07 6.44
CA GLY A 68 -0.62 2.72 5.14
C GLY A 68 0.79 2.93 4.59
N GLY A 69 1.32 1.92 3.90
CA GLY A 69 2.56 2.01 3.14
C GLY A 69 2.32 2.30 1.66
N ALA A 70 3.39 2.34 0.89
CA ALA A 70 3.35 2.47 -0.56
C ALA A 70 4.15 1.33 -1.21
N GLN A 71 3.69 0.90 -2.38
CA GLN A 71 4.41 0.01 -3.27
C GLN A 71 4.44 0.60 -4.66
N THR A 72 5.49 0.33 -5.40
CA THR A 72 5.72 0.91 -6.72
C THR A 72 5.93 -0.19 -7.75
N ARG A 73 5.63 0.10 -9.00
CA ARG A 73 6.03 -0.69 -10.16
C ARG A 73 6.54 0.22 -11.25
N SER A 74 7.33 -0.31 -12.14
CA SER A 74 7.90 0.43 -13.24
C SER A 74 7.82 -0.34 -14.56
N ARG A 75 8.00 0.36 -15.65
CA ARG A 75 8.17 -0.18 -17.00
C ARG A 75 9.17 0.67 -17.76
N SER A 76 9.70 0.13 -18.84
CA SER A 76 10.66 0.81 -19.68
C SER A 76 9.99 1.31 -20.96
N ILE A 77 10.52 2.40 -21.52
CA ILE A 77 10.18 2.81 -22.88
C ILE A 77 10.93 1.89 -23.83
N VAL A 78 10.21 1.26 -24.75
CA VAL A 78 10.74 0.40 -25.80
C VAL A 78 11.04 1.24 -27.05
N THR A 79 10.11 2.13 -27.40
CA THR A 79 10.24 3.04 -28.54
C THR A 79 9.82 4.44 -28.11
N HIS A 80 10.67 5.43 -28.35
CA HIS A 80 10.31 6.82 -28.11
C HIS A 80 9.39 7.34 -29.21
N ALA A 81 8.45 8.20 -28.85
CA ALA A 81 7.63 8.90 -29.82
C ALA A 81 8.47 9.84 -30.68
N ASP A 82 8.20 9.87 -31.98
CA ASP A 82 8.86 10.76 -32.92
C ASP A 82 7.87 11.21 -34.01
N HIS A 83 8.29 12.22 -34.80
CA HIS A 83 7.53 12.73 -35.95
C HIS A 83 6.03 12.97 -35.70
N GLY A 84 5.66 13.43 -34.48
CA GLY A 84 4.27 13.72 -34.11
C GLY A 84 3.47 12.49 -33.68
N GLY A 85 4.12 11.39 -33.32
CA GLY A 85 3.48 10.23 -32.70
C GLY A 85 3.02 10.51 -31.26
N TYR A 86 2.21 9.62 -30.71
CA TYR A 86 1.70 9.73 -29.32
C TYR A 86 2.85 9.62 -28.32
N VAL A 87 2.88 10.54 -27.37
CA VAL A 87 3.89 10.59 -26.31
C VAL A 87 3.79 9.37 -25.37
N CYS A 88 4.91 9.08 -24.70
CA CYS A 88 4.96 7.96 -23.76
C CYS A 88 4.07 8.22 -22.54
N PRO A 89 3.28 7.22 -22.11
CA PRO A 89 2.58 7.26 -20.83
C PRO A 89 3.57 7.09 -19.68
N SER A 90 3.10 7.31 -18.43
CA SER A 90 3.93 7.14 -17.24
C SER A 90 4.64 5.80 -17.21
N VAL A 91 5.90 5.80 -16.78
CA VAL A 91 6.74 4.62 -16.60
C VAL A 91 6.86 4.18 -15.15
N GLN A 92 6.23 4.91 -14.25
CA GLN A 92 6.10 4.56 -12.83
C GLN A 92 4.64 4.64 -12.40
N ASP A 93 4.28 3.75 -11.49
CA ASP A 93 2.96 3.68 -10.86
C ASP A 93 3.15 3.39 -9.38
N VAL A 94 2.33 4.00 -8.52
CA VAL A 94 2.41 3.92 -7.07
C VAL A 94 1.00 3.66 -6.54
N GLN A 95 0.88 2.74 -5.59
CA GLN A 95 -0.38 2.51 -4.89
C GLN A 95 -0.15 2.33 -3.39
N SER A 96 -1.18 2.61 -2.59
CA SER A 96 -1.19 2.31 -1.16
C SER A 96 -1.26 0.81 -0.91
N CYS A 97 -0.74 0.40 0.23
CA CYS A 97 -0.76 -0.98 0.68
C CYS A 97 -0.71 -1.04 2.21
N ASN A 98 -1.18 -2.15 2.81
CA ASN A 98 -1.18 -2.37 4.25
C ASN A 98 -1.87 -1.23 5.02
N ASP A 99 -3.04 -0.79 4.53
CA ASP A 99 -3.78 0.35 5.07
C ASP A 99 -4.41 0.07 6.46
N ALA A 100 -4.39 -1.19 6.91
CA ALA A 100 -4.86 -1.56 8.24
C ALA A 100 -4.00 -0.87 9.31
N ALA A 101 -4.65 -0.31 10.32
CA ALA A 101 -3.96 0.34 11.44
C ALA A 101 -2.99 -0.64 12.13
N CYS A 102 -1.85 -0.13 12.57
CA CYS A 102 -0.86 -0.94 13.27
C CYS A 102 -1.37 -1.39 14.64
N PRO A 103 -1.04 -2.62 15.08
CA PRO A 103 -1.30 -3.06 16.44
C PRO A 103 -0.71 -2.09 17.46
N VAL A 104 -1.50 -1.76 18.47
CA VAL A 104 -1.05 -0.98 19.61
C VAL A 104 -1.09 -1.88 20.83
N ASP A 105 0.06 -2.13 21.41
CA ASP A 105 0.14 -2.96 22.62
C ASP A 105 -0.31 -2.18 23.86
N CYS A 106 -0.85 -2.92 24.84
CA CYS A 106 -1.19 -2.34 26.14
C CYS A 106 0.06 -1.85 26.87
N VAL A 107 -0.01 -0.64 27.39
CA VAL A 107 0.99 -0.09 28.29
C VAL A 107 0.35 0.14 29.67
N GLN A 108 0.98 -0.35 30.72
CA GLN A 108 0.54 -0.20 32.11
C GLN A 108 1.60 0.55 32.93
N THR A 109 1.16 1.24 33.99
CA THR A 109 2.06 1.84 34.97
C THR A 109 2.86 0.77 35.72
N ALA A 110 3.90 1.17 36.39
CA ALA A 110 4.50 0.34 37.43
C ALA A 110 3.47 -0.01 38.51
N TRP A 111 3.71 -1.10 39.23
CA TRP A 111 2.90 -1.48 40.36
C TRP A 111 2.98 -0.42 41.46
N SER A 112 1.85 -0.15 42.10
CA SER A 112 1.85 0.61 43.38
C SER A 112 2.62 -0.17 44.46
N GLY A 113 2.93 0.51 45.54
CA GLY A 113 3.30 -0.20 46.79
C GLY A 113 2.19 -1.15 47.26
N TRP A 114 2.56 -2.16 48.03
CA TRP A 114 1.61 -3.00 48.69
C TRP A 114 0.81 -2.21 49.75
N THR A 115 -0.48 -2.47 49.85
CA THR A 115 -1.29 -1.94 50.98
C THR A 115 -0.80 -2.50 52.30
N SER A 116 -1.22 -1.90 53.41
CA SER A 116 -1.06 -2.52 54.72
C SER A 116 -1.75 -3.89 54.75
N CYS A 117 -1.19 -4.80 55.55
CA CYS A 117 -1.80 -6.10 55.74
C CYS A 117 -3.19 -5.97 56.44
N SER A 118 -4.16 -6.73 56.01
CA SER A 118 -5.52 -6.71 56.57
C SER A 118 -5.60 -7.20 58.01
N LEU A 119 -4.63 -8.00 58.44
CA LEU A 119 -4.55 -8.54 59.81
C LEU A 119 -3.14 -8.37 60.34
N THR A 120 -3.02 -8.25 61.66
CA THR A 120 -1.73 -8.15 62.35
C THR A 120 -1.08 -9.51 62.58
N CYS A 121 -1.89 -10.58 62.55
CA CYS A 121 -1.47 -11.99 62.69
C CYS A 121 -2.55 -12.91 62.11
N GLY A 122 -2.28 -14.22 61.92
CA GLY A 122 -3.26 -15.21 61.49
C GLY A 122 -3.57 -15.19 60.00
N THR A 123 -2.60 -14.81 59.17
CA THR A 123 -2.68 -14.79 57.68
C THR A 123 -3.64 -13.73 57.18
N GLY A 124 -3.17 -12.49 57.11
CA GLY A 124 -3.83 -11.40 56.42
C GLY A 124 -3.50 -11.37 54.91
N SER A 125 -4.08 -10.43 54.21
CA SER A 125 -3.83 -10.17 52.80
C SER A 125 -3.43 -8.71 52.58
N GLN A 126 -2.61 -8.49 51.58
CA GLN A 126 -2.28 -7.17 51.06
C GLN A 126 -2.35 -7.18 49.55
N MET A 127 -2.65 -6.04 48.95
CA MET A 127 -2.91 -5.88 47.53
C MET A 127 -2.02 -4.77 46.95
N ARG A 128 -1.67 -4.89 45.68
CA ARG A 128 -1.10 -3.80 44.88
C ARG A 128 -1.85 -3.71 43.57
N THR A 129 -1.80 -2.53 42.96
CA THR A 129 -2.51 -2.26 41.72
C THR A 129 -1.61 -1.50 40.74
N ARG A 130 -1.98 -1.52 39.49
CA ARG A 130 -1.43 -0.70 38.42
C ARG A 130 -2.54 -0.26 37.49
N SER A 131 -2.32 0.83 36.75
CA SER A 131 -3.29 1.39 35.83
C SER A 131 -2.85 1.19 34.39
N VAL A 132 -3.84 1.09 33.50
CA VAL A 132 -3.59 1.10 32.05
C VAL A 132 -3.38 2.54 31.60
N THR A 133 -2.27 2.81 30.95
CA THR A 133 -1.96 4.12 30.34
C THR A 133 -2.32 4.13 28.85
N THR A 134 -2.16 2.99 28.17
CA THR A 134 -2.57 2.82 26.78
C THR A 134 -3.28 1.48 26.65
N ALA A 135 -4.54 1.50 26.21
CA ALA A 135 -5.28 0.26 25.93
C ALA A 135 -4.78 -0.37 24.62
N SER A 136 -4.78 -1.69 24.56
CA SER A 136 -4.45 -2.40 23.31
C SER A 136 -5.50 -2.12 22.24
N GLN A 137 -5.06 -1.95 20.99
CA GLN A 137 -5.92 -1.74 19.84
C GLN A 137 -5.39 -2.52 18.62
N HIS A 138 -6.27 -2.73 17.65
CA HIS A 138 -5.92 -3.33 16.35
C HIS A 138 -5.16 -4.65 16.44
N GLY A 139 -5.47 -5.48 17.45
CA GLY A 139 -4.81 -6.78 17.62
C GLY A 139 -3.48 -6.75 18.38
N GLY A 140 -3.13 -5.63 19.00
CA GLY A 140 -1.97 -5.54 19.89
C GLY A 140 -2.14 -6.39 21.17
N VAL A 141 -1.06 -6.60 21.89
CA VAL A 141 -1.01 -7.42 23.10
C VAL A 141 -1.95 -6.83 24.17
N ALA A 142 -2.85 -7.66 24.69
CA ALA A 142 -3.79 -7.26 25.72
C ALA A 142 -3.07 -6.93 27.06
N CYS A 143 -3.71 -6.08 27.87
CA CYS A 143 -3.20 -5.74 29.19
C CYS A 143 -3.18 -6.99 30.08
N ALA A 144 -2.11 -7.17 30.85
CA ALA A 144 -2.07 -8.14 31.93
C ALA A 144 -2.94 -7.64 33.12
N HIS A 145 -3.16 -8.49 34.12
CA HIS A 145 -3.97 -8.14 35.30
C HIS A 145 -3.49 -6.86 35.98
N ALA A 146 -4.43 -6.07 36.45
CA ALA A 146 -4.20 -4.76 37.05
C ALA A 146 -4.12 -4.78 38.58
N SER A 147 -4.35 -5.93 39.18
CA SER A 147 -4.30 -6.14 40.65
C SER A 147 -3.58 -7.44 40.95
N GLU A 148 -2.91 -7.48 42.11
CA GLU A 148 -2.23 -8.64 42.62
C GLU A 148 -2.38 -8.68 44.15
N THR A 149 -2.61 -9.84 44.70
CA THR A 149 -2.79 -10.05 46.14
C THR A 149 -1.76 -11.07 46.62
N ARG A 150 -1.25 -10.87 47.82
CA ARG A 150 -0.40 -11.83 48.50
C ARG A 150 -0.76 -11.93 49.99
N GLU A 151 -0.39 -13.01 50.61
CA GLU A 151 -0.53 -13.22 52.03
C GLU A 151 0.53 -12.43 52.82
N CYS A 152 0.18 -12.03 54.03
CA CYS A 152 1.04 -11.33 54.96
C CYS A 152 0.67 -11.68 56.41
N ASN A 153 1.61 -11.42 57.35
CA ASN A 153 1.41 -11.69 58.78
C ASN A 153 0.92 -13.12 59.04
N THR A 154 1.58 -14.10 58.46
CA THR A 154 1.19 -15.52 58.50
C THR A 154 1.44 -16.21 59.83
N GLN A 155 2.08 -15.51 60.79
CA GLN A 155 2.31 -16.01 62.15
C GLN A 155 0.96 -16.19 62.91
N ALA A 156 0.86 -17.20 63.73
CA ALA A 156 -0.31 -17.41 64.58
C ALA A 156 -0.53 -16.19 65.53
N CYS A 157 -1.78 -15.85 65.75
CA CYS A 157 -2.12 -14.82 66.69
C CYS A 157 -1.86 -15.27 68.15
N PRO A 158 -1.39 -14.35 69.01
CA PRO A 158 -1.28 -14.65 70.43
C PRO A 158 -2.64 -15.08 71.02
N ILE A 159 -2.64 -16.09 71.83
CA ILE A 159 -3.81 -16.55 72.60
C ILE A 159 -3.51 -16.20 74.02
N ASP A 160 -4.37 -15.30 74.60
CA ASP A 160 -4.23 -14.94 75.98
C ASP A 160 -4.64 -16.12 76.86
N CYS A 161 -3.93 -16.25 77.99
CA CYS A 161 -4.30 -17.24 78.97
C CYS A 161 -5.63 -16.87 79.63
N VAL A 162 -6.61 -17.78 79.59
CA VAL A 162 -7.90 -17.61 80.27
C VAL A 162 -7.90 -18.56 81.43
N VAL A 163 -8.05 -18.02 82.64
CA VAL A 163 -8.19 -18.82 83.85
C VAL A 163 -9.68 -18.97 84.18
N THR A 164 -10.06 -20.12 84.75
CA THR A 164 -11.42 -20.33 85.28
C THR A 164 -11.59 -19.54 86.58
N GLY A 165 -12.81 -19.24 86.96
CA GLY A 165 -13.11 -18.64 88.25
C GLY A 165 -12.56 -19.51 89.42
N TRP A 166 -12.24 -18.83 90.51
CA TRP A 166 -11.80 -19.51 91.69
C TRP A 166 -12.88 -20.53 92.18
N SER A 167 -12.46 -21.69 92.56
CA SER A 167 -13.37 -22.65 93.29
C SER A 167 -13.81 -22.08 94.63
N ALA A 168 -14.94 -22.57 95.10
CA ALA A 168 -15.34 -22.22 96.44
C ALA A 168 -14.25 -22.62 97.47
N TRP A 169 -14.14 -21.81 98.56
CA TRP A 169 -13.24 -22.14 99.65
C TRP A 169 -13.68 -23.45 100.28
N GLY A 170 -12.75 -24.32 100.64
CA GLY A 170 -13.04 -25.53 101.42
C GLY A 170 -13.39 -25.19 102.88
N ASP A 171 -14.08 -26.06 103.53
CA ASP A 171 -14.45 -25.92 104.96
C ASP A 171 -13.21 -25.86 105.82
N CYS A 172 -13.21 -24.98 106.87
CA CYS A 172 -12.20 -24.95 107.88
C CYS A 172 -12.37 -26.14 108.82
N THR A 173 -11.36 -27.02 108.92
CA THR A 173 -11.26 -28.06 109.86
C THR A 173 -10.53 -27.64 111.11
#